data_0295a7248b770f7da26fc80c4fc62814
#
_entry.id   0295a7248b770f7da26fc80c4fc62814
#
_cell.length_a   1.000
_cell.length_b   1.000
_cell.length_c   1.000
_cell.angle_alpha   90.00
_cell.angle_beta   90.00
_cell.angle_gamma   90.00
#
_symmetry.space_group_name_H-M   'P 1'
#
loop_
_entity.id
_entity.type
_entity.pdbx_description
1 polymer ?
#
loop_
_entity_poly.entity_id
_entity_poly.type
_entity_poly.pdbx_seq_one_letter_code
_entity_poly.pdbx_strand_id
1 'polypeptide(L)'
;MNTALADSFADACRARGAAADAVAAAMAALSSEEAPGATAYEFLPVCGLLALGVRAGAESGARSRLVAVLHGHADDTRYRVRDATVVALSRAGATEGDALLADVDPWMEGYFHAATVLHAMASDPWQSKLQDVALVVGRLDQAFGLAHGAPRAAARYPGHKELVGALARDPASTAARFGRPIFDLLERWAKVDAPPLRAALSDLLGSSKLAGRFGPDVDRVRHALAASLPPPRNPDHDVGPTRQRGRRR
;
A
#
# COMPACT_ATOMS: atom_id res chain seq x y z
N MET A 1 -15.33 -14.49 3.51
CA MET A 1 -14.83 -14.48 4.92
C MET A 1 -15.87 -13.81 5.80
N ASN A 2 -16.11 -14.30 7.02
CA ASN A 2 -17.05 -13.68 7.97
C ASN A 2 -16.33 -12.58 8.78
N THR A 3 -16.32 -11.36 8.24
CA THR A 3 -15.66 -10.21 8.87
C THR A 3 -16.30 -9.85 10.22
N ALA A 4 -17.63 -9.96 10.34
CA ALA A 4 -18.33 -9.67 11.61
C ALA A 4 -17.89 -10.60 12.75
N LEU A 5 -17.65 -11.88 12.47
CA LEU A 5 -17.13 -12.82 13.48
C LEU A 5 -15.69 -12.47 13.87
N ALA A 6 -14.84 -12.11 12.91
CA ALA A 6 -13.47 -11.70 13.19
C ALA A 6 -13.42 -10.40 14.02
N ASP A 7 -14.31 -9.45 13.73
CA ASP A 7 -14.45 -8.22 14.51
C ASP A 7 -14.95 -8.50 15.93
N SER A 8 -15.95 -9.36 16.08
CA SER A 8 -16.45 -9.78 17.40
C SER A 8 -15.36 -10.47 18.24
N PHE A 9 -14.51 -11.29 17.60
CA PHE A 9 -13.37 -11.91 18.27
C PHE A 9 -12.35 -10.85 18.72
N ALA A 10 -12.00 -9.90 17.84
CA ALA A 10 -11.08 -8.81 18.16
C ALA A 10 -11.60 -7.95 19.34
N ASP A 11 -12.91 -7.64 19.35
CA ASP A 11 -13.56 -6.90 20.44
C ASP A 11 -13.55 -7.70 21.77
N ALA A 12 -13.79 -9.00 21.70
CA ALA A 12 -13.68 -9.86 22.87
C ALA A 12 -12.25 -9.91 23.43
N CYS A 13 -11.23 -9.95 22.56
CA CYS A 13 -9.83 -9.88 22.96
C CYS A 13 -9.50 -8.52 23.59
N ARG A 14 -10.02 -7.42 23.04
CA ARG A 14 -9.88 -6.08 23.62
C ARG A 14 -10.45 -6.03 25.03
N ALA A 15 -11.65 -6.55 25.23
CA ALA A 15 -12.32 -6.56 26.52
C ALA A 15 -11.60 -7.43 27.57
N ARG A 16 -10.97 -8.54 27.16
CA ARG A 16 -10.22 -9.45 28.04
C ARG A 16 -8.80 -8.99 28.35
N GLY A 17 -8.29 -8.04 27.61
CA GLY A 17 -6.96 -7.47 27.81
C GLY A 17 -5.84 -8.50 27.60
N ALA A 18 -4.78 -8.40 28.41
CA ALA A 18 -3.58 -9.24 28.31
C ALA A 18 -3.85 -10.76 28.36
N ALA A 19 -4.92 -11.19 29.00
CA ALA A 19 -5.29 -12.60 29.06
C ALA A 19 -5.60 -13.21 27.67
N ALA A 20 -6.01 -12.40 26.70
CA ALA A 20 -6.29 -12.83 25.35
C ALA A 20 -5.08 -12.69 24.38
N ASP A 21 -4.06 -11.94 24.77
CA ASP A 21 -2.94 -11.62 23.86
C ASP A 21 -2.18 -12.88 23.43
N ALA A 22 -1.98 -13.84 24.32
CA ALA A 22 -1.31 -15.11 24.01
C ALA A 22 -2.10 -15.94 22.97
N VAL A 23 -3.44 -15.96 23.07
CA VAL A 23 -4.30 -16.66 22.12
C VAL A 23 -4.27 -15.98 20.76
N ALA A 24 -4.39 -14.64 20.73
CA ALA A 24 -4.33 -13.87 19.51
C ALA A 24 -2.97 -14.04 18.80
N ALA A 25 -1.86 -14.02 19.56
CA ALA A 25 -0.53 -14.25 19.02
C ALA A 25 -0.34 -15.67 18.47
N ALA A 26 -0.81 -16.69 19.19
CA ALA A 26 -0.74 -18.08 18.72
C ALA A 26 -1.56 -18.28 17.44
N MET A 27 -2.75 -17.67 17.34
CA MET A 27 -3.56 -17.73 16.13
C MET A 27 -2.90 -16.99 14.95
N ALA A 28 -2.33 -15.80 15.20
CA ALA A 28 -1.60 -15.05 14.16
C ALA A 28 -0.38 -15.81 13.63
N ALA A 29 0.31 -16.55 14.50
CA ALA A 29 1.53 -17.28 14.16
C ALA A 29 1.30 -18.56 13.33
N LEU A 30 0.05 -18.98 13.08
CA LEU A 30 -0.24 -20.18 12.28
C LEU A 30 0.30 -20.04 10.86
N SER A 31 1.19 -20.94 10.49
CA SER A 31 1.83 -21.01 9.17
C SER A 31 0.82 -21.33 8.06
N SER A 32 1.26 -21.20 6.81
CA SER A 32 0.44 -21.61 5.66
C SER A 32 0.28 -23.14 5.54
N GLU A 33 1.07 -23.93 6.26
CA GLU A 33 0.93 -25.38 6.35
C GLU A 33 -0.14 -25.76 7.38
N GLU A 34 -0.17 -25.07 8.53
CA GLU A 34 -1.15 -25.30 9.61
C GLU A 34 -2.53 -24.72 9.29
N ALA A 35 -2.56 -23.58 8.61
CA ALA A 35 -3.76 -22.85 8.20
C ALA A 35 -3.72 -22.51 6.71
N PRO A 36 -3.88 -23.51 5.82
CA PRO A 36 -3.75 -23.31 4.36
C PRO A 36 -4.75 -22.32 3.82
N GLY A 37 -4.30 -21.54 2.82
CA GLY A 37 -5.15 -20.58 2.11
C GLY A 37 -6.38 -21.25 1.48
N ALA A 38 -7.47 -20.48 1.39
CA ALA A 38 -8.77 -20.93 0.88
C ALA A 38 -9.44 -22.06 1.71
N THR A 39 -8.97 -22.34 2.91
CA THR A 39 -9.60 -23.24 3.87
C THR A 39 -10.26 -22.49 5.02
N ALA A 40 -11.08 -23.18 5.84
CA ALA A 40 -11.63 -22.59 7.06
C ALA A 40 -10.56 -22.22 8.09
N TYR A 41 -9.44 -22.94 8.09
CA TYR A 41 -8.32 -22.69 9.01
C TYR A 41 -7.62 -21.36 8.76
N GLU A 42 -7.60 -20.87 7.51
CA GLU A 42 -7.06 -19.53 7.17
C GLU A 42 -7.72 -18.41 7.99
N PHE A 43 -8.93 -18.65 8.49
CA PHE A 43 -9.64 -17.67 9.32
C PHE A 43 -8.99 -17.43 10.69
N LEU A 44 -8.24 -18.41 11.21
CA LEU A 44 -7.59 -18.29 12.52
C LEU A 44 -6.50 -17.20 12.53
N PRO A 45 -5.48 -17.22 11.64
CA PRO A 45 -4.49 -16.15 11.61
C PRO A 45 -5.10 -14.77 11.29
N VAL A 46 -6.16 -14.71 10.47
CA VAL A 46 -6.91 -13.47 10.26
C VAL A 46 -7.47 -12.92 11.57
N CYS A 47 -8.16 -13.74 12.37
CA CYS A 47 -8.69 -13.33 13.67
C CYS A 47 -7.57 -12.90 14.63
N GLY A 48 -6.46 -13.64 14.68
CA GLY A 48 -5.29 -13.31 15.49
C GLY A 48 -4.73 -11.93 15.18
N LEU A 49 -4.48 -11.65 13.89
CA LEU A 49 -3.96 -10.36 13.44
C LEU A 49 -4.90 -9.20 13.77
N LEU A 50 -6.20 -9.36 13.53
CA LEU A 50 -7.19 -8.33 13.85
C LEU A 50 -7.27 -8.04 15.36
N ALA A 51 -7.16 -9.09 16.19
CA ALA A 51 -7.11 -8.94 17.65
C ALA A 51 -5.85 -8.20 18.10
N LEU A 52 -4.68 -8.54 17.55
CA LEU A 52 -3.43 -7.81 17.84
C LEU A 52 -3.52 -6.35 17.43
N GLY A 53 -4.12 -6.03 16.27
CA GLY A 53 -4.29 -4.66 15.80
C GLY A 53 -5.07 -3.77 16.76
N VAL A 54 -6.13 -4.27 17.41
CA VAL A 54 -6.91 -3.50 18.38
C VAL A 54 -6.23 -3.37 19.76
N ARG A 55 -5.14 -4.10 19.99
CA ARG A 55 -4.37 -4.11 21.24
C ARG A 55 -3.09 -3.28 21.16
N ALA A 56 -2.80 -2.60 20.05
CA ALA A 56 -1.54 -1.92 19.78
C ALA A 56 -1.10 -0.95 20.89
N GLY A 57 -2.02 -0.13 21.40
CA GLY A 57 -1.75 0.88 22.41
C GLY A 57 -1.95 0.39 23.86
N ALA A 58 -2.12 -0.93 24.10
CA ALA A 58 -2.54 -1.42 25.41
C ALA A 58 -1.46 -1.34 26.50
N GLU A 59 -0.18 -1.43 26.11
CA GLU A 59 0.95 -1.42 27.05
C GLU A 59 2.26 -0.99 26.34
N SER A 60 3.25 -0.60 27.15
CA SER A 60 4.59 -0.26 26.64
C SER A 60 5.18 -1.43 25.84
N GLY A 61 5.70 -1.12 24.65
CA GLY A 61 6.28 -2.09 23.73
C GLY A 61 5.27 -2.94 22.94
N ALA A 62 3.95 -2.83 23.17
CA ALA A 62 2.94 -3.54 22.38
C ALA A 62 3.02 -3.14 20.89
N ARG A 63 3.22 -1.86 20.61
CA ARG A 63 3.36 -1.35 19.24
C ARG A 63 4.52 -1.99 18.49
N SER A 64 5.71 -2.02 19.07
CA SER A 64 6.90 -2.60 18.42
C SER A 64 6.75 -4.10 18.17
N ARG A 65 6.15 -4.84 19.13
CA ARG A 65 5.84 -6.26 18.94
C ARG A 65 4.83 -6.47 17.80
N LEU A 66 3.79 -5.65 17.76
CA LEU A 66 2.79 -5.70 16.70
C LEU A 66 3.42 -5.43 15.33
N VAL A 67 4.23 -4.37 15.20
CA VAL A 67 4.93 -4.03 13.94
C VAL A 67 5.76 -5.21 13.46
N ALA A 68 6.50 -5.88 14.34
CA ALA A 68 7.30 -7.06 14.00
C ALA A 68 6.44 -8.23 13.51
N VAL A 69 5.32 -8.52 14.18
CA VAL A 69 4.37 -9.58 13.77
C VAL A 69 3.75 -9.25 12.41
N LEU A 70 3.21 -8.05 12.24
CA LEU A 70 2.56 -7.64 11.01
C LEU A 70 3.53 -7.59 9.83
N HIS A 71 4.80 -7.23 10.08
CA HIS A 71 5.84 -7.27 9.04
C HIS A 71 5.96 -8.66 8.43
N GLY A 72 6.03 -9.72 9.25
CA GLY A 72 6.13 -11.10 8.78
C GLY A 72 4.90 -11.61 8.01
N HIS A 73 3.78 -10.88 8.06
CA HIS A 73 2.54 -11.24 7.36
C HIS A 73 2.21 -10.32 6.15
N ALA A 74 2.97 -9.25 5.96
CA ALA A 74 2.73 -8.30 4.87
C ALA A 74 2.94 -8.93 3.48
N ASP A 75 3.81 -9.94 3.37
CA ASP A 75 4.07 -10.71 2.15
C ASP A 75 3.60 -12.18 2.23
N ASP A 76 2.72 -12.52 3.17
CA ASP A 76 2.15 -13.87 3.31
C ASP A 76 1.57 -14.36 1.98
N THR A 77 1.75 -15.62 1.67
CA THR A 77 1.23 -16.24 0.45
C THR A 77 -0.30 -16.23 0.39
N ARG A 78 -0.96 -16.22 1.54
CA ARG A 78 -2.41 -16.17 1.71
C ARG A 78 -2.89 -14.72 1.61
N TYR A 79 -3.61 -14.38 0.55
CA TYR A 79 -4.04 -12.98 0.34
C TYR A 79 -4.93 -12.44 1.47
N ARG A 80 -5.78 -13.29 2.10
CA ARG A 80 -6.64 -12.87 3.22
C ARG A 80 -5.85 -12.54 4.49
N VAL A 81 -4.70 -13.17 4.67
CA VAL A 81 -3.78 -12.84 5.77
C VAL A 81 -3.13 -11.49 5.49
N ARG A 82 -2.71 -11.21 4.25
CA ARG A 82 -2.24 -9.86 3.87
C ARG A 82 -3.31 -8.79 4.07
N ASP A 83 -4.56 -9.05 3.64
CA ASP A 83 -5.68 -8.12 3.86
C ASP A 83 -5.92 -7.86 5.36
N ALA A 84 -5.86 -8.92 6.18
CA ALA A 84 -5.97 -8.79 7.63
C ALA A 84 -4.82 -7.97 8.22
N THR A 85 -3.61 -8.10 7.67
CA THR A 85 -2.45 -7.28 8.07
C THR A 85 -2.69 -5.80 7.81
N VAL A 86 -3.26 -5.44 6.64
CA VAL A 86 -3.67 -4.06 6.33
C VAL A 86 -4.68 -3.54 7.36
N VAL A 87 -5.72 -4.32 7.66
CA VAL A 87 -6.75 -3.93 8.62
C VAL A 87 -6.19 -3.81 10.04
N ALA A 88 -5.34 -4.74 10.46
CA ALA A 88 -4.69 -4.70 11.77
C ALA A 88 -3.78 -3.46 11.92
N LEU A 89 -2.98 -3.16 10.89
CA LEU A 89 -2.14 -1.97 10.85
C LEU A 89 -2.96 -0.67 10.89
N SER A 90 -4.08 -0.63 10.15
CA SER A 90 -5.03 0.50 10.17
C SER A 90 -5.63 0.73 11.56
N ARG A 91 -6.03 -0.35 12.26
CA ARG A 91 -6.57 -0.27 13.62
C ARG A 91 -5.54 0.21 14.63
N ALA A 92 -4.32 -0.28 14.52
CA ALA A 92 -3.20 0.20 15.32
C ALA A 92 -2.93 1.69 15.07
N GLY A 93 -2.95 2.09 13.81
CA GLY A 93 -2.79 3.48 13.40
C GLY A 93 -3.87 4.42 13.91
N ALA A 94 -5.10 3.92 14.08
CA ALA A 94 -6.19 4.67 14.70
C ALA A 94 -5.92 5.04 16.18
N THR A 95 -5.00 4.33 16.83
CA THR A 95 -4.57 4.60 18.21
C THR A 95 -3.23 5.34 18.25
N GLU A 96 -2.27 4.92 17.44
CA GLU A 96 -0.87 5.32 17.53
C GLU A 96 -0.49 6.50 16.60
N GLY A 97 -1.31 6.79 15.59
CA GLY A 97 -1.12 7.93 14.69
C GLY A 97 0.24 7.95 13.98
N ASP A 98 0.92 9.10 14.07
CA ASP A 98 2.22 9.34 13.44
C ASP A 98 3.35 8.46 14.00
N ALA A 99 3.26 8.04 15.26
CA ALA A 99 4.27 7.20 15.89
C ALA A 99 4.35 5.82 15.19
N LEU A 100 3.21 5.23 14.82
CA LEU A 100 3.19 3.99 14.05
C LEU A 100 3.73 4.23 12.63
N LEU A 101 3.40 5.37 12.00
CA LEU A 101 3.87 5.70 10.66
C LEU A 101 5.41 5.86 10.62
N ALA A 102 6.01 6.35 11.71
CA ALA A 102 7.46 6.38 11.86
C ALA A 102 8.06 4.97 11.99
N ASP A 103 7.44 4.10 12.81
CA ASP A 103 7.95 2.75 13.08
C ASP A 103 7.92 1.83 11.83
N VAL A 104 7.03 2.07 10.86
CA VAL A 104 6.95 1.29 9.61
C VAL A 104 7.86 1.81 8.49
N ASP A 105 8.80 2.71 8.78
CA ASP A 105 9.80 3.18 7.81
C ASP A 105 10.55 2.04 7.11
N PRO A 106 11.05 1.02 7.80
CA PRO A 106 11.76 -0.10 7.16
C PRO A 106 10.90 -0.91 6.18
N TRP A 107 9.57 -0.81 6.27
CA TRP A 107 8.66 -1.52 5.36
C TRP A 107 8.68 -0.98 3.94
N MET A 108 9.19 0.24 3.75
CA MET A 108 9.25 0.89 2.44
C MET A 108 10.32 0.29 1.51
N GLU A 109 11.04 -0.75 1.94
CA GLU A 109 12.00 -1.50 1.12
C GLU A 109 11.39 -2.73 0.43
N GLY A 110 10.21 -3.20 0.86
CA GLY A 110 9.50 -4.36 0.31
C GLY A 110 8.22 -3.97 -0.43
N TYR A 111 7.98 -4.54 -1.61
CA TYR A 111 6.82 -4.17 -2.43
C TYR A 111 5.47 -4.42 -1.74
N PHE A 112 5.26 -5.62 -1.18
CA PHE A 112 4.04 -5.92 -0.43
C PHE A 112 3.96 -5.11 0.86
N HIS A 113 5.09 -4.93 1.56
CA HIS A 113 5.17 -4.17 2.79
C HIS A 113 4.79 -2.70 2.55
N ALA A 114 5.39 -2.06 1.54
CA ALA A 114 5.05 -0.69 1.17
C ALA A 114 3.58 -0.55 0.75
N ALA A 115 3.05 -1.49 -0.05
CA ALA A 115 1.63 -1.51 -0.40
C ALA A 115 0.73 -1.63 0.84
N THR A 116 1.08 -2.49 1.80
CA THR A 116 0.37 -2.65 3.08
C THR A 116 0.32 -1.33 3.86
N VAL A 117 1.45 -0.61 3.94
CA VAL A 117 1.50 0.71 4.60
C VAL A 117 0.60 1.71 3.88
N LEU A 118 0.64 1.78 2.53
CA LEU A 118 -0.19 2.70 1.77
C LEU A 118 -1.68 2.42 1.96
N HIS A 119 -2.11 1.17 1.85
CA HIS A 119 -3.51 0.77 2.06
C HIS A 119 -4.00 1.10 3.48
N ALA A 120 -3.20 0.77 4.50
CA ALA A 120 -3.56 1.03 5.88
C ALA A 120 -3.60 2.53 6.19
N MET A 121 -2.60 3.31 5.74
CA MET A 121 -2.52 4.76 5.91
C MET A 121 -3.66 5.51 5.20
N ALA A 122 -4.13 5.00 4.06
CA ALA A 122 -5.24 5.58 3.31
C ALA A 122 -6.62 5.26 3.91
N SER A 123 -6.71 4.39 4.92
CA SER A 123 -7.95 4.06 5.61
C SER A 123 -8.38 5.19 6.56
N ASP A 124 -9.69 5.46 6.62
CA ASP A 124 -10.24 6.52 7.46
C ASP A 124 -9.81 6.45 8.93
N PRO A 125 -9.81 5.27 9.59
CA PRO A 125 -9.40 5.18 10.99
C PRO A 125 -8.01 5.70 11.26
N TRP A 126 -7.00 5.28 10.48
CA TRP A 126 -5.63 5.75 10.67
C TRP A 126 -5.43 7.15 10.12
N GLN A 127 -5.92 7.41 8.91
CA GLN A 127 -5.75 8.71 8.26
C GLN A 127 -6.25 9.86 9.15
N SER A 128 -7.36 9.65 9.90
CA SER A 128 -7.90 10.67 10.82
C SER A 128 -6.94 11.05 11.96
N LYS A 129 -5.95 10.21 12.27
CA LYS A 129 -4.99 10.38 13.37
C LYS A 129 -3.63 10.91 12.90
N LEU A 130 -3.37 10.90 11.60
CA LEU A 130 -2.13 11.44 11.06
C LEU A 130 -2.13 12.98 11.15
N GLN A 131 -1.06 13.54 11.67
CA GLN A 131 -0.86 14.99 11.83
C GLN A 131 0.42 15.46 11.11
N ASP A 132 1.46 14.61 11.08
CA ASP A 132 2.73 14.95 10.45
C ASP A 132 2.66 14.70 8.93
N VAL A 133 2.38 15.77 8.19
CA VAL A 133 2.31 15.77 6.74
C VAL A 133 3.65 15.38 6.10
N ALA A 134 4.77 15.72 6.72
CA ALA A 134 6.09 15.40 6.18
C ALA A 134 6.34 13.89 6.22
N LEU A 135 5.93 13.21 7.30
CA LEU A 135 5.98 11.75 7.37
C LEU A 135 5.12 11.10 6.28
N VAL A 136 3.89 11.58 6.08
CA VAL A 136 2.97 11.05 5.05
C VAL A 136 3.58 11.23 3.65
N VAL A 137 4.08 12.42 3.34
CA VAL A 137 4.76 12.73 2.07
C VAL A 137 5.98 11.83 1.90
N GLY A 138 6.78 11.66 2.96
CA GLY A 138 7.96 10.80 2.96
C GLY A 138 7.64 9.34 2.61
N ARG A 139 6.60 8.76 3.22
CA ARG A 139 6.19 7.37 2.92
C ARG A 139 5.70 7.21 1.49
N LEU A 140 4.91 8.15 1.01
CA LEU A 140 4.48 8.15 -0.40
C LEU A 140 5.68 8.28 -1.34
N ASP A 141 6.62 9.17 -1.06
CA ASP A 141 7.81 9.38 -1.89
C ASP A 141 8.69 8.12 -1.95
N GLN A 142 8.91 7.48 -0.82
CA GLN A 142 9.63 6.19 -0.75
C GLN A 142 8.93 5.11 -1.57
N ALA A 143 7.60 5.00 -1.48
CA ALA A 143 6.82 4.02 -2.25
C ALA A 143 6.92 4.26 -3.77
N PHE A 144 6.82 5.51 -4.21
CA PHE A 144 7.06 5.88 -5.61
C PHE A 144 8.50 5.56 -6.02
N GLY A 145 9.49 5.88 -5.17
CA GLY A 145 10.91 5.59 -5.40
C GLY A 145 11.17 4.10 -5.53
N LEU A 146 10.58 3.27 -4.65
CA LEU A 146 10.68 1.82 -4.70
C LEU A 146 10.11 1.25 -6.01
N ALA A 147 8.94 1.74 -6.44
CA ALA A 147 8.32 1.29 -7.69
C ALA A 147 9.12 1.77 -8.92
N HIS A 148 9.69 2.98 -8.90
CA HIS A 148 10.53 3.54 -9.96
C HIS A 148 11.86 2.81 -10.09
N GLY A 149 12.53 2.54 -8.97
CA GLY A 149 13.82 1.85 -8.92
C GLY A 149 13.75 0.34 -9.20
N ALA A 150 12.53 -0.20 -9.36
CA ALA A 150 12.33 -1.62 -9.58
C ALA A 150 12.96 -2.08 -10.91
N PRO A 151 13.70 -3.20 -10.95
CA PRO A 151 14.21 -3.74 -12.19
C PRO A 151 13.06 -4.17 -13.10
N ARG A 152 13.26 -4.10 -14.42
CA ARG A 152 12.21 -4.44 -15.41
C ARG A 152 11.56 -5.81 -15.17
N ALA A 153 12.31 -6.77 -14.64
CA ALA A 153 11.79 -8.10 -14.31
C ALA A 153 10.76 -8.04 -13.16
N ALA A 154 10.82 -7.06 -12.28
CA ALA A 154 9.91 -6.92 -11.14
C ALA A 154 8.46 -6.70 -11.56
N ALA A 155 8.20 -6.19 -12.75
CA ALA A 155 6.84 -6.02 -13.30
C ALA A 155 6.02 -7.34 -13.35
N ARG A 156 6.68 -8.50 -13.27
CA ARG A 156 6.04 -9.82 -13.21
C ARG A 156 5.69 -10.26 -11.79
N TYR A 157 6.32 -9.68 -10.77
CA TYR A 157 6.10 -10.07 -9.38
C TYR A 157 4.77 -9.52 -8.84
N PRO A 158 3.99 -10.36 -8.15
CA PRO A 158 2.72 -9.95 -7.56
C PRO A 158 2.87 -8.73 -6.64
N GLY A 159 3.91 -8.69 -5.79
CA GLY A 159 4.12 -7.58 -4.88
C GLY A 159 4.37 -6.24 -5.57
N HIS A 160 5.13 -6.22 -6.68
CA HIS A 160 5.32 -4.99 -7.46
C HIS A 160 4.00 -4.50 -8.08
N LYS A 161 3.18 -5.43 -8.59
CA LYS A 161 1.85 -5.08 -9.12
C LYS A 161 0.94 -4.52 -8.02
N GLU A 162 1.01 -5.09 -6.82
CA GLU A 162 0.27 -4.62 -5.66
C GLU A 162 0.70 -3.21 -5.27
N LEU A 163 2.00 -2.92 -5.21
CA LEU A 163 2.52 -1.58 -4.93
C LEU A 163 2.07 -0.56 -5.98
N VAL A 164 2.19 -0.88 -7.28
CA VAL A 164 1.74 0.02 -8.35
C VAL A 164 0.22 0.24 -8.27
N GLY A 165 -0.54 -0.81 -7.95
CA GLY A 165 -1.99 -0.72 -7.72
C GLY A 165 -2.35 0.15 -6.50
N ALA A 166 -1.58 0.06 -5.41
CA ALA A 166 -1.72 0.93 -4.24
C ALA A 166 -1.46 2.40 -4.61
N LEU A 167 -0.37 2.67 -5.35
CA LEU A 167 -0.04 4.01 -5.83
C LEU A 167 -1.09 4.61 -6.78
N ALA A 168 -1.83 3.77 -7.49
CA ALA A 168 -2.93 4.19 -8.35
C ALA A 168 -4.21 4.59 -7.59
N ARG A 169 -4.34 4.25 -6.30
CA ARG A 169 -5.60 4.42 -5.55
C ARG A 169 -5.43 5.22 -4.26
N ASP A 170 -4.49 4.81 -3.43
CA ASP A 170 -4.43 5.24 -2.03
C ASP A 170 -4.01 6.70 -1.83
N PRO A 171 -3.09 7.27 -2.65
CA PRO A 171 -2.72 8.67 -2.51
C PRO A 171 -3.89 9.65 -2.75
N ALA A 172 -5.01 9.21 -3.36
CA ALA A 172 -6.19 10.05 -3.50
C ALA A 172 -6.82 10.42 -2.15
N SER A 173 -6.85 9.48 -1.20
CA SER A 173 -7.36 9.74 0.16
C SER A 173 -6.44 10.71 0.91
N THR A 174 -5.13 10.51 0.83
CA THR A 174 -4.15 11.41 1.47
C THR A 174 -4.15 12.79 0.83
N ALA A 175 -4.28 12.89 -0.50
CA ALA A 175 -4.41 14.17 -1.20
C ALA A 175 -5.70 14.91 -0.81
N ALA A 176 -6.81 14.19 -0.68
CA ALA A 176 -8.08 14.77 -0.23
C ALA A 176 -7.99 15.33 1.19
N ARG A 177 -7.20 14.73 2.07
CA ARG A 177 -7.00 15.19 3.45
C ARG A 177 -5.96 16.30 3.56
N PHE A 178 -4.76 16.10 3.02
CA PHE A 178 -3.62 16.97 3.25
C PHE A 178 -3.42 18.03 2.15
N GLY A 179 -4.08 17.87 1.00
CA GLY A 179 -4.08 18.87 -0.06
C GLY A 179 -2.72 19.09 -0.71
N ARG A 180 -2.31 20.36 -0.78
CA ARG A 180 -1.17 20.84 -1.55
C ARG A 180 0.12 20.04 -1.42
N PRO A 181 0.62 19.66 -0.24
CA PRO A 181 1.87 18.93 -0.11
C PRO A 181 1.87 17.59 -0.88
N ILE A 182 0.72 16.90 -0.89
CA ILE A 182 0.58 15.64 -1.64
C ILE A 182 0.53 15.91 -3.14
N PHE A 183 -0.20 16.93 -3.59
CA PHE A 183 -0.23 17.29 -5.02
C PHE A 183 1.15 17.74 -5.54
N ASP A 184 1.95 18.43 -4.75
CA ASP A 184 3.32 18.81 -5.12
C ASP A 184 4.22 17.57 -5.28
N LEU A 185 4.05 16.57 -4.42
CA LEU A 185 4.69 15.25 -4.58
C LEU A 185 4.25 14.57 -5.88
N LEU A 186 2.93 14.49 -6.14
CA LEU A 186 2.39 13.85 -7.34
C LEU A 186 2.86 14.55 -8.61
N GLU A 187 2.92 15.89 -8.62
CA GLU A 187 3.47 16.66 -9.75
C GLU A 187 4.94 16.35 -10.01
N ARG A 188 5.75 16.19 -8.96
CA ARG A 188 7.15 15.81 -9.09
C ARG A 188 7.28 14.43 -9.76
N TRP A 189 6.50 13.45 -9.32
CA TRP A 189 6.49 12.11 -9.89
C TRP A 189 5.87 12.05 -11.29
N ALA A 190 4.94 12.94 -11.62
CA ALA A 190 4.38 13.07 -12.97
C ALA A 190 5.43 13.45 -14.03
N LYS A 191 6.53 14.10 -13.62
CA LYS A 191 7.64 14.50 -14.50
C LYS A 191 8.66 13.38 -14.75
N VAL A 192 8.55 12.26 -14.01
CA VAL A 192 9.47 11.12 -14.13
C VAL A 192 9.04 10.22 -15.30
N ASP A 193 10.00 9.86 -16.16
CA ASP A 193 9.73 8.94 -17.27
C ASP A 193 9.71 7.47 -16.78
N ALA A 194 8.56 7.06 -16.26
CA ALA A 194 8.31 5.71 -15.78
C ALA A 194 6.90 5.26 -16.19
N PRO A 195 6.73 4.48 -17.27
CA PRO A 195 5.41 4.11 -17.78
C PRO A 195 4.45 3.49 -16.76
N PRO A 196 4.88 2.58 -15.84
CA PRO A 196 3.97 2.05 -14.81
C PRO A 196 3.47 3.12 -13.83
N LEU A 197 4.34 4.05 -13.41
CA LEU A 197 3.95 5.14 -12.51
C LEU A 197 3.07 6.17 -13.21
N ARG A 198 3.32 6.43 -14.49
CA ARG A 198 2.47 7.31 -15.30
C ARG A 198 1.05 6.78 -15.41
N ALA A 199 0.89 5.46 -15.65
CA ALA A 199 -0.42 4.82 -15.65
C ALA A 199 -1.08 4.92 -14.28
N ALA A 200 -0.37 4.60 -13.20
CA ALA A 200 -0.88 4.70 -11.83
C ALA A 200 -1.32 6.13 -11.48
N LEU A 201 -0.53 7.15 -11.85
CA LEU A 201 -0.91 8.56 -11.64
C LEU A 201 -2.13 8.97 -12.47
N SER A 202 -2.26 8.49 -13.71
CA SER A 202 -3.44 8.74 -14.54
C SER A 202 -4.70 8.18 -13.90
N ASP A 203 -4.65 6.94 -13.38
CA ASP A 203 -5.76 6.29 -12.69
C ASP A 203 -6.10 7.03 -11.39
N LEU A 204 -5.09 7.39 -10.60
CA LEU A 204 -5.23 8.18 -9.36
C LEU A 204 -5.99 9.49 -9.58
N LEU A 205 -5.61 10.25 -10.63
CA LEU A 205 -6.22 11.53 -10.96
C LEU A 205 -7.67 11.41 -11.49
N GLY A 206 -8.10 10.19 -11.80
CA GLY A 206 -9.50 9.85 -12.10
C GLY A 206 -10.36 9.62 -10.86
N SER A 207 -9.78 9.61 -9.66
CA SER A 207 -10.51 9.30 -8.42
C SER A 207 -11.60 10.34 -8.11
N SER A 208 -12.80 9.85 -7.78
CA SER A 208 -13.92 10.70 -7.33
C SER A 208 -13.62 11.49 -6.06
N LYS A 209 -12.68 11.03 -5.22
CA LYS A 209 -12.24 11.73 -4.01
C LYS A 209 -11.54 13.07 -4.33
N LEU A 210 -11.00 13.21 -5.53
CA LEU A 210 -10.30 14.43 -5.99
C LEU A 210 -11.19 15.33 -6.84
N ALA A 211 -12.37 14.87 -7.21
CA ALA A 211 -13.30 15.64 -8.04
C ALA A 211 -13.78 16.91 -7.31
N GLY A 212 -14.00 17.96 -8.08
CA GLY A 212 -14.53 19.23 -7.59
C GLY A 212 -13.51 20.06 -6.81
N ARG A 213 -13.37 19.84 -5.50
CA ARG A 213 -12.54 20.67 -4.61
C ARG A 213 -11.09 20.83 -5.05
N PHE A 214 -10.50 19.80 -5.66
CA PHE A 214 -9.10 19.76 -6.03
C PHE A 214 -8.86 19.89 -7.54
N GLY A 215 -9.86 20.32 -8.32
CA GLY A 215 -9.78 20.47 -9.77
C GLY A 215 -8.50 21.15 -10.26
N PRO A 216 -8.16 22.35 -9.77
CA PRO A 216 -6.93 23.06 -10.18
C PRO A 216 -5.63 22.29 -9.89
N ASP A 217 -5.54 21.60 -8.75
CA ASP A 217 -4.37 20.78 -8.41
C ASP A 217 -4.29 19.53 -9.29
N VAL A 218 -5.41 18.86 -9.54
CA VAL A 218 -5.50 17.71 -10.46
C VAL A 218 -5.08 18.12 -11.86
N ASP A 219 -5.53 19.27 -12.36
CA ASP A 219 -5.20 19.75 -13.70
C ASP A 219 -3.71 20.12 -13.82
N ARG A 220 -3.11 20.67 -12.76
CA ARG A 220 -1.68 20.94 -12.68
C ARG A 220 -0.85 19.64 -12.80
N VAL A 221 -1.24 18.58 -12.08
CA VAL A 221 -0.55 17.27 -12.15
C VAL A 221 -0.78 16.62 -13.51
N ARG A 222 -1.99 16.69 -14.07
CA ARG A 222 -2.29 16.21 -15.43
C ARG A 222 -1.45 16.92 -16.50
N HIS A 223 -1.29 18.23 -16.38
CA HIS A 223 -0.45 18.99 -17.29
C HIS A 223 1.01 18.55 -17.21
N ALA A 224 1.56 18.37 -16.01
CA ALA A 224 2.91 17.85 -15.82
C ALA A 224 3.07 16.44 -16.42
N LEU A 225 2.07 15.57 -16.23
CA LEU A 225 2.05 14.22 -16.79
C LEU A 225 2.03 14.23 -18.33
N ALA A 226 1.23 15.11 -18.93
CA ALA A 226 1.16 15.27 -20.38
C ALA A 226 2.47 15.82 -20.96
N ALA A 227 3.09 16.80 -20.29
CA ALA A 227 4.36 17.38 -20.71
C ALA A 227 5.55 16.41 -20.64
N SER A 228 5.48 15.38 -19.80
CA SER A 228 6.51 14.34 -19.64
C SER A 228 6.40 13.20 -20.66
N LEU A 229 5.38 13.21 -21.52
CA LEU A 229 5.24 12.20 -22.57
C LEU A 229 6.37 12.36 -23.59
N PRO A 230 7.02 11.25 -24.00
CA PRO A 230 7.94 11.30 -25.13
C PRO A 230 7.19 11.80 -26.37
N PRO A 231 7.85 12.55 -27.26
CA PRO A 231 7.22 12.98 -28.52
C PRO A 231 6.67 11.75 -29.26
N PRO A 232 5.53 11.89 -29.95
CA PRO A 232 4.99 10.80 -30.73
C PRO A 232 6.05 10.29 -31.72
N ARG A 233 6.20 8.96 -31.81
CA ARG A 233 7.12 8.37 -32.78
C ARG A 233 6.78 8.87 -34.15
N ASN A 234 7.77 9.46 -34.82
CA ASN A 234 7.61 9.84 -36.22
C ASN A 234 7.63 8.55 -37.07
N PRO A 235 6.50 8.14 -37.69
CA PRO A 235 6.45 6.92 -38.50
C PRO A 235 7.45 6.93 -39.66
N ASP A 236 7.87 8.10 -40.15
CA ASP A 236 8.80 8.26 -41.27
C ASP A 236 10.27 7.95 -40.85
N HIS A 237 10.59 7.98 -39.57
CA HIS A 237 11.92 7.61 -39.05
C HIS A 237 12.10 6.11 -38.72
N ASP A 238 11.01 5.35 -38.63
CA ASP A 238 11.06 3.92 -38.30
C ASP A 238 11.20 3.00 -39.54
N VAL A 239 11.40 3.54 -40.72
CA VAL A 239 11.75 2.73 -41.89
C VAL A 239 13.25 2.44 -41.89
N GLY A 240 13.66 1.63 -40.91
CA GLY A 240 14.98 0.99 -40.99
C GLY A 240 15.10 0.14 -42.26
N PRO A 241 16.32 0.01 -42.83
CA PRO A 241 16.49 -0.70 -44.09
C PRO A 241 15.87 -2.07 -44.07
N THR A 242 14.89 -2.28 -44.92
CA THR A 242 14.23 -3.57 -45.10
C THR A 242 15.31 -4.63 -45.39
N ARG A 243 15.60 -5.51 -44.44
CA ARG A 243 16.47 -6.67 -44.69
C ARG A 243 15.85 -7.47 -45.82
N GLN A 244 16.37 -7.26 -47.06
CA GLN A 244 16.09 -8.13 -48.16
C GLN A 244 16.49 -9.55 -47.74
N ARG A 245 15.51 -10.42 -47.50
CA ARG A 245 15.73 -11.84 -47.39
C ARG A 245 16.28 -12.29 -48.74
N GLY A 246 17.60 -12.49 -48.83
CA GLY A 246 18.24 -13.10 -50.00
C GLY A 246 17.60 -14.47 -50.26
N ARG A 247 16.90 -14.58 -51.38
CA ARG A 247 16.54 -15.85 -52.00
C ARG A 247 17.85 -16.59 -52.30
N ARG A 248 18.21 -17.58 -51.53
CA ARG A 248 19.17 -18.60 -51.95
C ARG A 248 18.46 -19.47 -52.99
N ARG A 249 19.02 -19.47 -54.20
CA ARG A 249 18.78 -20.51 -55.24
C ARG A 249 19.57 -21.78 -54.89
#